data_d6afad38495df4013ed594183bd84ec6
#
_entry.id   d6afad38495df4013ed594183bd84ec6
#
_cell.length_a   1.000
_cell.length_b   1.000
_cell.length_c   1.000
_cell.angle_alpha   90.00
_cell.angle_beta   90.00
_cell.angle_gamma   90.00
#
_symmetry.space_group_name_H-M   'P 1'
#
loop_
_entity.id
_entity.type
_entity.pdbx_description
1 polymer ?
#
loop_
_entity_poly.entity_id
_entity_poly.type
_entity_poly.pdbx_seq_one_letter_code
_entity_poly.pdbx_strand_id
1 'polypeptide(L)'
;MRQITIVIFAVILFFLSSCMPYDSKKYVEEILKDDILEQAAMNLQESPVTITSFIAERSVGDCHDFYSEGDYWWPNPLDLEGPYVRRDGQTNPENFVAHRQAMIRFSSIVGNLTSAYLLTKDNRYVENVMEHVRAWFVNEQTFMRPKLQYAQAIKGITTGRGIGIIDTVHLMEVAQSLYRLEI
;
A
#
# COMPACT_ATOMS: atom_id res chain seq x y z
N MET A 1 -44.83 -40.97 -28.42
CA MET A 1 -44.01 -39.87 -28.88
C MET A 1 -44.23 -38.59 -28.09
N ARG A 2 -45.45 -38.12 -27.84
CA ARG A 2 -45.72 -36.86 -27.10
C ARG A 2 -45.17 -36.81 -25.64
N GLN A 3 -45.20 -37.92 -24.92
CA GLN A 3 -44.69 -37.98 -23.54
C GLN A 3 -43.16 -37.96 -23.45
N ILE A 4 -42.49 -38.56 -24.40
CA ILE A 4 -40.99 -38.54 -24.46
C ILE A 4 -40.51 -37.15 -24.78
N THR A 5 -41.20 -36.40 -25.65
CA THR A 5 -40.83 -35.00 -25.99
C THR A 5 -40.97 -34.06 -24.79
N ILE A 6 -41.99 -34.23 -23.95
CA ILE A 6 -42.24 -33.44 -22.74
C ILE A 6 -41.14 -33.69 -21.69
N VAL A 7 -40.71 -34.96 -21.51
CA VAL A 7 -39.65 -35.32 -20.55
C VAL A 7 -38.31 -34.75 -21.00
N ILE A 8 -37.97 -34.82 -22.29
CA ILE A 8 -36.72 -34.24 -22.85
C ILE A 8 -36.74 -32.72 -22.68
N PHE A 9 -37.84 -32.05 -22.92
CA PHE A 9 -37.95 -30.59 -22.73
C PHE A 9 -37.82 -30.17 -21.25
N ALA A 10 -38.40 -30.94 -20.32
CA ALA A 10 -38.26 -30.71 -18.89
C ALA A 10 -36.79 -30.93 -18.38
N VAL A 11 -36.09 -31.93 -18.89
CA VAL A 11 -34.70 -32.21 -18.57
C VAL A 11 -33.80 -31.11 -19.12
N ILE A 12 -34.01 -30.63 -20.35
CA ILE A 12 -33.27 -29.51 -20.94
C ILE A 12 -33.50 -28.20 -20.15
N LEU A 13 -34.72 -27.90 -19.72
CA LEU A 13 -35.01 -26.75 -18.85
C LEU A 13 -34.32 -26.86 -17.49
N PHE A 14 -34.19 -28.05 -16.93
CA PHE A 14 -33.50 -28.26 -15.65
C PHE A 14 -31.98 -28.03 -15.77
N PHE A 15 -31.37 -28.41 -16.89
CA PHE A 15 -29.96 -28.12 -17.17
C PHE A 15 -29.67 -26.64 -17.49
N LEU A 16 -30.62 -25.93 -18.06
CA LEU A 16 -30.50 -24.49 -18.33
C LEU A 16 -30.64 -23.63 -17.05
N SER A 17 -31.31 -24.15 -16.01
CA SER A 17 -31.49 -23.45 -14.74
C SER A 17 -30.26 -23.53 -13.81
N SER A 18 -29.30 -24.41 -14.10
CA SER A 18 -28.10 -24.60 -13.24
C SER A 18 -26.92 -23.71 -13.61
N CYS A 19 -27.03 -22.89 -14.64
CA CYS A 19 -26.04 -21.86 -14.95
C CYS A 19 -26.52 -20.49 -14.42
N MET A 20 -26.72 -20.37 -13.12
CA MET A 20 -26.73 -19.04 -12.51
C MET A 20 -25.33 -18.44 -12.73
N PRO A 21 -25.23 -17.25 -13.29
CA PRO A 21 -23.91 -16.61 -13.38
C PRO A 21 -23.34 -16.51 -11.97
N TYR A 22 -22.22 -17.18 -11.75
CA TYR A 22 -21.50 -17.11 -10.49
C TYR A 22 -21.09 -15.66 -10.28
N ASP A 23 -21.69 -14.98 -9.32
CA ASP A 23 -21.30 -13.63 -8.95
C ASP A 23 -20.03 -13.70 -8.12
N SER A 24 -18.90 -13.71 -8.84
CA SER A 24 -17.56 -13.79 -8.23
C SER A 24 -17.30 -12.64 -7.27
N LYS A 25 -17.88 -11.46 -7.53
CA LYS A 25 -17.75 -10.28 -6.68
C LYS A 25 -18.39 -10.52 -5.31
N LYS A 26 -19.65 -10.95 -5.31
CA LYS A 26 -20.39 -11.26 -4.07
C LYS A 26 -19.70 -12.35 -3.25
N TYR A 27 -19.19 -13.37 -3.91
CA TYR A 27 -18.47 -14.47 -3.24
C TYR A 27 -17.17 -14.00 -2.60
N VAL A 28 -16.39 -13.15 -3.28
CA VAL A 28 -15.16 -12.55 -2.74
C VAL A 28 -15.49 -11.63 -1.56
N GLU A 29 -16.53 -10.81 -1.66
CA GLU A 29 -17.02 -9.96 -0.58
C GLU A 29 -17.40 -10.79 0.67
N GLU A 30 -18.14 -11.90 0.50
CA GLU A 30 -18.52 -12.78 1.61
C GLU A 30 -17.31 -13.42 2.31
N ILE A 31 -16.31 -13.88 1.55
CA ILE A 31 -15.11 -14.53 2.12
C ILE A 31 -14.22 -13.54 2.86
N LEU A 32 -14.00 -12.34 2.30
CA LEU A 32 -13.02 -11.39 2.83
C LEU A 32 -13.62 -10.39 3.83
N LYS A 33 -14.93 -10.37 3.98
CA LYS A 33 -15.63 -9.34 4.78
C LYS A 33 -15.14 -9.27 6.22
N ASP A 34 -15.07 -10.39 6.88
CA ASP A 34 -14.73 -10.43 8.31
C ASP A 34 -13.27 -9.98 8.53
N ASP A 35 -12.34 -10.46 7.70
CA ASP A 35 -10.93 -10.06 7.75
C ASP A 35 -10.76 -8.56 7.47
N ILE A 36 -11.48 -8.02 6.46
CA ILE A 36 -11.44 -6.59 6.14
C ILE A 36 -11.95 -5.75 7.31
N LEU A 37 -13.06 -6.14 7.95
CA LEU A 37 -13.63 -5.39 9.05
C LEU A 37 -12.77 -5.48 10.31
N GLU A 38 -12.14 -6.62 10.58
CA GLU A 38 -11.18 -6.77 11.68
C GLU A 38 -9.96 -5.87 11.49
N GLN A 39 -9.33 -5.90 10.31
CA GLN A 39 -8.20 -5.03 9.98
C GLN A 39 -8.59 -3.54 10.06
N ALA A 40 -9.75 -3.18 9.55
CA ALA A 40 -10.23 -1.80 9.60
C ALA A 40 -10.52 -1.34 11.04
N ALA A 41 -11.04 -2.20 11.91
CA ALA A 41 -11.25 -1.88 13.32
C ALA A 41 -9.93 -1.60 14.04
N MET A 42 -8.86 -2.33 13.74
CA MET A 42 -7.51 -2.04 14.23
C MET A 42 -7.00 -0.71 13.67
N ASN A 43 -7.16 -0.49 12.37
CA ASN A 43 -6.67 0.72 11.70
C ASN A 43 -7.37 2.01 12.17
N LEU A 44 -8.63 1.96 12.61
CA LEU A 44 -9.32 3.11 13.22
C LEU A 44 -8.65 3.62 14.52
N GLN A 45 -7.83 2.80 15.16
CA GLN A 45 -7.09 3.18 16.37
C GLN A 45 -5.70 3.74 16.07
N GLU A 46 -5.29 3.70 14.80
CA GLU A 46 -3.96 4.08 14.36
C GLU A 46 -3.88 5.58 14.08
N SER A 47 -2.96 6.28 14.74
CA SER A 47 -2.66 7.67 14.40
C SER A 47 -1.77 7.77 13.16
N PRO A 48 -1.87 8.86 12.39
CA PRO A 48 -0.99 9.10 11.26
C PRO A 48 0.50 9.11 11.65
N VAL A 49 1.29 8.32 10.94
CA VAL A 49 2.75 8.34 11.01
C VAL A 49 3.26 8.67 9.62
N THR A 50 4.03 9.75 9.50
CA THR A 50 4.60 10.22 8.23
C THR A 50 6.11 10.11 8.25
N ILE A 51 6.78 10.50 7.17
CA ILE A 51 8.23 10.53 7.11
C ILE A 51 8.86 11.45 8.16
N THR A 52 8.17 12.52 8.57
CA THR A 52 8.67 13.46 9.57
C THR A 52 8.78 12.87 10.98
N SER A 53 8.21 11.69 11.20
CA SER A 53 8.33 10.94 12.47
C SER A 53 9.70 10.26 12.65
N PHE A 54 10.55 10.29 11.64
CA PHE A 54 11.83 9.58 11.63
C PHE A 54 12.98 10.50 11.21
N ILE A 55 14.13 10.33 11.86
CA ILE A 55 15.35 11.08 11.50
C ILE A 55 16.18 10.22 10.58
N ALA A 56 16.36 10.67 9.34
CA ALA A 56 17.24 10.05 8.35
C ALA A 56 18.64 10.69 8.42
N GLU A 57 19.46 10.28 9.35
CA GLU A 57 20.76 10.91 9.67
C GLU A 57 21.72 11.02 8.46
N ARG A 58 21.62 10.11 7.51
CA ARG A 58 22.44 10.10 6.29
C ARG A 58 21.83 10.87 5.13
N SER A 59 20.61 11.39 5.29
CA SER A 59 19.98 12.22 4.26
C SER A 59 20.60 13.61 4.21
N VAL A 60 20.76 14.13 2.99
CA VAL A 60 21.13 15.55 2.77
C VAL A 60 19.92 16.44 2.59
N GLY A 61 18.70 15.88 2.59
CA GLY A 61 17.43 16.59 2.59
C GLY A 61 17.01 16.99 4.00
N ASP A 62 15.82 17.59 4.11
CA ASP A 62 15.22 17.93 5.41
C ASP A 62 14.14 16.89 5.80
N CYS A 63 13.43 17.13 6.91
CA CYS A 63 12.45 16.19 7.46
C CYS A 63 11.23 15.94 6.58
N HIS A 64 10.97 16.78 5.57
CA HIS A 64 9.88 16.62 4.61
C HIS A 64 10.32 15.89 3.34
N ASP A 65 11.59 15.55 3.22
CA ASP A 65 12.14 14.87 2.05
C ASP A 65 12.16 13.35 2.28
N PHE A 66 11.53 12.61 1.38
CA PHE A 66 11.60 11.15 1.41
C PHE A 66 13.04 10.68 1.20
N TYR A 67 13.51 9.83 2.10
CA TYR A 67 14.83 9.21 2.03
C TYR A 67 14.74 7.70 2.17
N SER A 68 15.52 6.99 1.40
CA SER A 68 15.75 5.55 1.54
C SER A 68 17.15 5.19 1.05
N GLU A 69 17.62 4.03 1.46
CA GLU A 69 18.93 3.50 1.02
C GLU A 69 18.74 2.26 0.17
N GLY A 70 19.69 2.04 -0.74
CA GLY A 70 19.69 0.88 -1.62
C GLY A 70 19.89 -0.41 -0.83
N ASP A 71 18.95 -1.36 -0.94
CA ASP A 71 18.88 -2.55 -0.09
C ASP A 71 20.16 -3.41 -0.09
N TYR A 72 20.86 -3.51 -1.22
CA TYR A 72 22.00 -4.41 -1.43
C TYR A 72 23.36 -3.71 -1.26
N TRP A 73 23.40 -2.54 -0.60
CA TRP A 73 24.62 -1.78 -0.40
C TRP A 73 25.10 -1.88 1.04
N TRP A 74 26.37 -2.24 1.21
CA TRP A 74 26.98 -2.59 2.47
C TRP A 74 28.22 -1.75 2.74
N PRO A 75 28.59 -1.53 4.01
CA PRO A 75 29.90 -0.97 4.33
C PRO A 75 31.03 -1.75 3.64
N ASN A 76 32.03 -1.04 3.12
CA ASN A 76 33.21 -1.66 2.54
C ASN A 76 34.10 -2.20 3.66
N PRO A 77 34.36 -3.52 3.76
CA PRO A 77 35.17 -4.07 4.85
C PRO A 77 36.64 -3.65 4.81
N LEU A 78 37.10 -3.14 3.66
CA LEU A 78 38.50 -2.63 3.49
C LEU A 78 38.61 -1.12 3.75
N ASP A 79 37.47 -0.40 3.79
CA ASP A 79 37.41 1.05 4.03
C ASP A 79 36.01 1.40 4.59
N LEU A 80 35.90 1.35 5.91
CA LEU A 80 34.59 1.55 6.59
C LEU A 80 34.04 2.96 6.45
N GLU A 81 34.92 3.96 6.23
CA GLU A 81 34.52 5.34 5.99
C GLU A 81 34.25 5.65 4.50
N GLY A 82 34.72 4.77 3.63
CA GLY A 82 34.60 4.90 2.19
C GLY A 82 33.18 4.55 1.63
N PRO A 83 33.09 4.55 0.29
CA PRO A 83 31.87 4.21 -0.39
C PRO A 83 31.41 2.79 -0.09
N TYR A 84 30.06 2.61 0.02
CA TYR A 84 29.47 1.29 0.16
C TYR A 84 29.72 0.42 -1.07
N VAL A 85 29.77 -0.89 -0.85
CA VAL A 85 29.96 -1.91 -1.90
C VAL A 85 28.66 -2.71 -2.10
N ARG A 86 28.40 -3.10 -3.34
CA ARG A 86 27.22 -3.89 -3.68
C ARG A 86 27.42 -5.38 -3.33
N ARG A 87 26.42 -5.96 -2.67
CA ARG A 87 26.29 -7.41 -2.46
C ARG A 87 24.92 -7.84 -2.96
N ASP A 88 24.85 -8.25 -4.23
CA ASP A 88 23.60 -8.54 -4.90
C ASP A 88 22.81 -9.66 -4.20
N GLY A 89 21.50 -9.47 -4.03
CA GLY A 89 20.63 -10.40 -3.32
C GLY A 89 20.79 -10.45 -1.80
N GLN A 90 21.71 -9.64 -1.21
CA GLN A 90 21.92 -9.58 0.25
C GLN A 90 21.43 -8.24 0.78
N THR A 91 20.24 -8.22 1.36
CA THR A 91 19.69 -7.00 1.99
C THR A 91 20.50 -6.63 3.22
N ASN A 92 20.93 -5.36 3.28
CA ASN A 92 21.59 -4.81 4.45
C ASN A 92 20.57 -4.35 5.49
N PRO A 93 20.49 -4.99 6.69
CA PRO A 93 19.50 -4.63 7.72
C PRO A 93 19.77 -3.26 8.37
N GLU A 94 20.98 -2.72 8.25
CA GLU A 94 21.37 -1.41 8.81
C GLU A 94 20.99 -0.23 7.91
N ASN A 95 20.43 -0.49 6.73
CA ASN A 95 19.98 0.56 5.84
C ASN A 95 18.72 1.24 6.38
N PHE A 96 18.63 2.56 6.17
CA PHE A 96 17.46 3.31 6.58
C PHE A 96 16.26 2.96 5.69
N VAL A 97 15.22 2.40 6.30
CA VAL A 97 13.99 1.96 5.63
C VAL A 97 12.70 2.55 6.23
N ALA A 98 12.82 3.38 7.29
CA ALA A 98 11.67 3.85 8.06
C ALA A 98 10.66 4.66 7.25
N HIS A 99 11.11 5.51 6.32
CA HIS A 99 10.21 6.26 5.45
C HIS A 99 9.42 5.35 4.50
N ARG A 100 10.07 4.33 3.93
CA ARG A 100 9.41 3.32 3.10
C ARG A 100 8.40 2.51 3.90
N GLN A 101 8.75 2.09 5.10
CA GLN A 101 7.83 1.35 5.99
C GLN A 101 6.63 2.20 6.41
N ALA A 102 6.84 3.49 6.72
CA ALA A 102 5.74 4.42 7.00
C ALA A 102 4.79 4.56 5.81
N MET A 103 5.31 4.64 4.59
CA MET A 103 4.49 4.71 3.37
C MET A 103 3.71 3.42 3.11
N ILE A 104 4.32 2.24 3.31
CA ILE A 104 3.64 0.95 3.21
C ILE A 104 2.50 0.88 4.22
N ARG A 105 2.77 1.24 5.48
CA ARG A 105 1.76 1.30 6.53
C ARG A 105 0.61 2.24 6.17
N PHE A 106 0.91 3.45 5.72
CA PHE A 106 -0.07 4.43 5.28
C PHE A 106 -0.97 3.89 4.18
N SER A 107 -0.39 3.30 3.14
CA SER A 107 -1.17 2.74 2.03
C SER A 107 -2.06 1.58 2.46
N SER A 108 -1.58 0.72 3.36
CA SER A 108 -2.36 -0.40 3.92
C SER A 108 -3.54 0.10 4.76
N ILE A 109 -3.34 1.10 5.62
CA ILE A 109 -4.42 1.70 6.43
C ILE A 109 -5.49 2.30 5.51
N VAL A 110 -5.10 3.12 4.55
CA VAL A 110 -6.02 3.75 3.61
C VAL A 110 -6.80 2.71 2.80
N GLY A 111 -6.13 1.66 2.30
CA GLY A 111 -6.76 0.57 1.56
C GLY A 111 -7.77 -0.21 2.39
N ASN A 112 -7.41 -0.59 3.62
CA ASN A 112 -8.28 -1.35 4.53
C ASN A 112 -9.53 -0.54 4.93
N LEU A 113 -9.34 0.72 5.34
CA LEU A 113 -10.45 1.61 5.73
C LEU A 113 -11.38 1.90 4.55
N THR A 114 -10.82 2.13 3.36
CA THR A 114 -11.61 2.29 2.14
C THR A 114 -12.44 1.05 1.82
N SER A 115 -11.85 -0.13 1.92
CA SER A 115 -12.53 -1.41 1.69
C SER A 115 -13.68 -1.61 2.68
N ALA A 116 -13.45 -1.30 3.96
CA ALA A 116 -14.49 -1.36 5.00
C ALA A 116 -15.64 -0.36 4.73
N TYR A 117 -15.32 0.86 4.30
CA TYR A 117 -16.35 1.84 3.89
C TYR A 117 -17.19 1.33 2.72
N LEU A 118 -16.56 0.75 1.71
CA LEU A 118 -17.29 0.22 0.55
C LEU A 118 -18.28 -0.89 0.94
N LEU A 119 -17.92 -1.70 1.93
CA LEU A 119 -18.78 -2.79 2.46
C LEU A 119 -19.90 -2.29 3.38
N THR A 120 -19.64 -1.27 4.20
CA THR A 120 -20.53 -0.89 5.32
C THR A 120 -21.22 0.46 5.14
N LYS A 121 -20.63 1.35 4.34
CA LYS A 121 -21.01 2.77 4.19
C LYS A 121 -20.89 3.57 5.50
N ASP A 122 -20.06 3.12 6.45
CA ASP A 122 -19.78 3.83 7.70
C ASP A 122 -18.75 4.95 7.47
N ASN A 123 -19.18 6.19 7.62
CA ASN A 123 -18.37 7.38 7.35
C ASN A 123 -17.16 7.53 8.28
N ARG A 124 -17.13 6.87 9.43
CA ARG A 124 -15.94 6.88 10.32
C ARG A 124 -14.69 6.43 9.59
N TYR A 125 -14.81 5.47 8.68
CA TYR A 125 -13.68 5.02 7.87
C TYR A 125 -13.18 6.11 6.93
N VAL A 126 -14.07 6.85 6.27
CA VAL A 126 -13.68 7.96 5.38
C VAL A 126 -13.01 9.09 6.16
N GLU A 127 -13.57 9.47 7.31
CA GLU A 127 -13.01 10.51 8.18
C GLU A 127 -11.56 10.15 8.58
N ASN A 128 -11.32 8.89 8.96
CA ASN A 128 -9.99 8.44 9.34
C ASN A 128 -9.04 8.37 8.14
N VAL A 129 -9.50 7.89 6.96
CA VAL A 129 -8.71 7.98 5.72
C VAL A 129 -8.26 9.41 5.47
N MET A 130 -9.18 10.38 5.61
CA MET A 130 -8.86 11.79 5.37
C MET A 130 -7.89 12.37 6.39
N GLU A 131 -7.90 11.91 7.63
CA GLU A 131 -6.91 12.27 8.64
C GLU A 131 -5.49 11.84 8.20
N HIS A 132 -5.33 10.59 7.79
CA HIS A 132 -4.06 10.07 7.29
C HIS A 132 -3.59 10.81 6.02
N VAL A 133 -4.49 11.03 5.06
CA VAL A 133 -4.19 11.71 3.79
C VAL A 133 -3.75 13.16 4.04
N ARG A 134 -4.44 13.87 4.94
CA ARG A 134 -4.06 15.25 5.31
C ARG A 134 -2.69 15.31 5.99
N ALA A 135 -2.39 14.35 6.86
CA ALA A 135 -1.07 14.28 7.50
C ALA A 135 0.05 14.08 6.48
N TRP A 136 -0.17 13.25 5.46
CA TRP A 136 0.86 12.94 4.46
C TRP A 136 1.04 14.00 3.38
N PHE A 137 0.01 14.77 3.04
CA PHE A 137 0.04 15.62 1.85
C PHE A 137 -0.34 17.09 2.09
N VAL A 138 -0.94 17.44 3.22
CA VAL A 138 -1.51 18.78 3.44
C VAL A 138 -0.96 19.46 4.68
N ASN A 139 -0.82 18.77 5.81
CA ASN A 139 -0.41 19.37 7.06
C ASN A 139 1.04 19.85 6.97
N GLU A 140 1.26 21.15 7.15
CA GLU A 140 2.56 21.83 7.04
C GLU A 140 3.65 21.25 7.96
N GLN A 141 3.28 20.64 9.06
CA GLN A 141 4.22 20.03 10.01
C GLN A 141 4.63 18.60 9.63
N THR A 142 3.83 17.90 8.81
CA THR A 142 4.00 16.47 8.63
C THR A 142 3.98 15.99 7.17
N PHE A 143 3.66 16.87 6.21
CA PHE A 143 3.55 16.48 4.79
C PHE A 143 4.89 16.00 4.22
N MET A 144 4.81 15.10 3.27
CA MET A 144 5.93 14.70 2.43
C MET A 144 5.97 15.58 1.16
N ARG A 145 7.14 16.15 0.82
CA ARG A 145 7.30 16.83 -0.48
C ARG A 145 7.14 15.85 -1.64
N PRO A 146 6.51 16.25 -2.73
CA PRO A 146 6.27 15.38 -3.89
C PRO A 146 7.55 15.22 -4.74
N LYS A 147 8.66 14.79 -4.12
CA LYS A 147 9.94 14.54 -4.79
C LYS A 147 10.65 13.34 -4.16
N LEU A 148 11.42 12.61 -4.96
CA LEU A 148 12.16 11.41 -4.57
C LEU A 148 13.67 11.57 -4.78
N GLN A 149 14.15 12.80 -4.69
CA GLN A 149 15.53 13.15 -4.96
C GLN A 149 16.53 12.35 -4.11
N TYR A 150 16.14 11.96 -2.89
CA TYR A 150 16.99 11.26 -1.94
C TYR A 150 16.60 9.79 -1.72
N ALA A 151 15.75 9.25 -2.60
CA ALA A 151 15.37 7.85 -2.54
C ALA A 151 16.46 6.93 -3.13
N GLN A 152 16.64 5.76 -2.54
CA GLN A 152 17.65 4.77 -2.95
C GLN A 152 19.07 5.32 -2.97
N ALA A 153 19.42 6.11 -1.97
CA ALA A 153 20.77 6.64 -1.78
C ALA A 153 21.81 5.53 -1.52
N ILE A 154 23.07 5.83 -1.79
CA ILE A 154 24.19 4.93 -1.55
C ILE A 154 25.33 5.74 -0.92
N LYS A 155 25.71 5.45 0.33
CA LYS A 155 26.78 6.16 1.06
C LYS A 155 28.03 6.22 0.21
N GLY A 156 28.55 7.44 0.03
CA GLY A 156 29.79 7.71 -0.70
C GLY A 156 29.68 7.63 -2.24
N ILE A 157 28.50 7.31 -2.80
CA ILE A 157 28.29 7.18 -4.25
C ILE A 157 27.25 8.17 -4.76
N THR A 158 26.06 8.21 -4.16
CA THR A 158 24.97 9.09 -4.61
C THR A 158 23.98 9.37 -3.50
N THR A 159 23.44 10.58 -3.48
CA THR A 159 22.40 11.00 -2.53
C THR A 159 21.00 10.49 -2.88
N GLY A 160 20.81 9.92 -4.06
CA GLY A 160 19.56 9.32 -4.52
C GLY A 160 19.68 8.85 -5.97
N ARG A 161 18.72 8.03 -6.43
CA ARG A 161 18.73 7.41 -7.76
C ARG A 161 17.34 7.45 -8.38
N GLY A 162 17.25 7.50 -9.71
CA GLY A 162 15.97 7.46 -10.44
C GLY A 162 15.13 6.21 -10.16
N ILE A 163 15.75 5.08 -9.79
CA ILE A 163 15.06 3.86 -9.37
C ILE A 163 14.29 4.03 -8.05
N GLY A 164 14.51 5.13 -7.32
CA GLY A 164 13.79 5.40 -6.05
C GLY A 164 12.28 5.43 -6.15
N ILE A 165 11.73 5.53 -7.36
CA ILE A 165 10.28 5.44 -7.60
C ILE A 165 9.69 4.10 -7.12
N ILE A 166 10.48 3.05 -7.07
CA ILE A 166 10.00 1.72 -6.61
C ILE A 166 9.57 1.75 -5.12
N ASP A 167 10.14 2.63 -4.31
CA ASP A 167 9.80 2.75 -2.89
C ASP A 167 8.43 3.40 -2.67
N THR A 168 7.88 4.07 -3.69
CA THR A 168 6.60 4.80 -3.62
C THR A 168 5.47 4.14 -4.40
N VAL A 169 5.69 2.93 -4.92
CA VAL A 169 4.67 2.17 -5.67
C VAL A 169 3.39 1.97 -4.84
N HIS A 170 3.51 1.90 -3.53
CA HIS A 170 2.40 1.76 -2.59
C HIS A 170 1.39 2.93 -2.64
N LEU A 171 1.80 4.12 -3.10
CA LEU A 171 0.88 5.25 -3.31
C LEU A 171 -0.19 4.99 -4.37
N MET A 172 -0.01 3.98 -5.22
CA MET A 172 -1.06 3.55 -6.15
C MET A 172 -2.33 3.10 -5.41
N GLU A 173 -2.18 2.38 -4.28
CA GLU A 173 -3.33 1.97 -3.46
C GLU A 173 -4.04 3.19 -2.86
N VAL A 174 -3.28 4.19 -2.40
CA VAL A 174 -3.85 5.43 -1.87
C VAL A 174 -4.64 6.16 -2.96
N ALA A 175 -4.07 6.32 -4.15
CA ALA A 175 -4.75 6.98 -5.26
C ALA A 175 -6.03 6.24 -5.69
N GLN A 176 -5.99 4.91 -5.77
CA GLN A 176 -7.16 4.09 -6.09
C GLN A 176 -8.24 4.17 -4.99
N SER A 177 -7.81 4.19 -3.73
CA SER A 177 -8.72 4.32 -2.58
C SER A 177 -9.46 5.65 -2.62
N LEU A 178 -8.75 6.77 -2.80
CA LEU A 178 -9.34 8.09 -2.90
C LEU A 178 -10.30 8.19 -4.09
N TYR A 179 -9.93 7.63 -5.25
CA TYR A 179 -10.82 7.57 -6.41
C TYR A 179 -12.12 6.81 -6.11
N ARG A 180 -12.05 5.68 -5.39
CA ARG A 180 -13.23 4.89 -5.00
C ARG A 180 -14.11 5.59 -3.96
N LEU A 181 -13.54 6.46 -3.16
CA LEU A 181 -14.27 7.30 -2.20
C LEU A 181 -14.89 8.53 -2.87
N GLU A 182 -14.61 8.77 -4.16
CA GLU A 182 -15.09 9.94 -4.92
C GLU A 182 -14.61 11.28 -4.32
N ILE A 183 -13.37 11.30 -3.80
CA ILE A 183 -12.72 12.46 -3.15
C ILE A 183 -11.61 13.01 -4.05
#